data_170de5808a0e3b88dd3faf3a2ea38cd3
#
_entry.id   170de5808a0e3b88dd3faf3a2ea38cd3
#
_cell.length_a   1.000
_cell.length_b   1.000
_cell.length_c   1.000
_cell.angle_alpha   90.00
_cell.angle_beta   90.00
_cell.angle_gamma   90.00
#
_symmetry.space_group_name_H-M   'P 1'
#
loop_
_entity.id
_entity.type
_entity.pdbx_description
1 polymer ?
#
loop_
_entity_poly.entity_id
_entity_poly.type
_entity_poly.pdbx_seq_one_letter_code
_entity_poly.pdbx_strand_id
1 'polypeptide(L)'
;MSKEPPASVSTPVATSKVKLVQEFLGTLALLSPWSLLLFQLSITWKTNEQYAHGYLVPFLCVFLLLKAGPTNSIEKNGGPKASVSKKLWFFVGIPLLLSIVPVWLIRGANSDWRLLNVVLFLLVFALTLLFAYNQNGWSRVKSLIFPISFFFVAIPWPLATDLKLTQWLQEKVSSIIVDALLILEHEAKLEGTIIDIGVFGEIGVDQACSGIHGLQASIVITLFLGAYYSFGLFNGVVFVFAGVLIALCLNLGRAFSLSYIKIKGKGELLERSLFTIGNWQAPNLHDLVGWIETLFIFLLILFLARTSKGGMFLHTMGTAPSNWSNLRFAPPIAFSIATIFIVVGTILGVEFHYSKNEQSMESLPRITLDLKDAEIKTF
;
A
#
# COMPACT_ATOMS: atom_id res chain seq x y z
N MET A 1 -25.23 -68.39 18.63
CA MET A 1 -24.36 -67.94 17.55
C MET A 1 -24.97 -66.68 16.91
N SER A 2 -24.67 -65.52 17.48
CA SER A 2 -25.10 -64.20 16.92
C SER A 2 -24.00 -63.69 16.02
N LYS A 3 -24.30 -63.55 14.70
CA LYS A 3 -23.41 -62.91 13.73
C LYS A 3 -23.44 -61.40 13.91
N GLU A 4 -22.30 -60.80 14.33
CA GLU A 4 -22.09 -59.39 14.22
C GLU A 4 -22.08 -58.96 12.74
N PRO A 5 -22.67 -57.78 12.39
CA PRO A 5 -22.56 -57.23 11.05
C PRO A 5 -21.16 -56.69 10.80
N PRO A 6 -20.61 -56.76 9.59
CA PRO A 6 -19.29 -56.27 9.28
C PRO A 6 -19.24 -54.74 9.44
N ALA A 7 -18.25 -54.27 10.20
CA ALA A 7 -17.92 -52.84 10.34
C ALA A 7 -17.64 -52.22 8.96
N SER A 8 -18.39 -51.22 8.57
CA SER A 8 -18.14 -50.41 7.39
C SER A 8 -16.83 -49.66 7.52
N VAL A 9 -15.79 -50.14 6.84
CA VAL A 9 -14.51 -49.46 6.68
C VAL A 9 -14.74 -48.21 5.83
N SER A 10 -15.04 -47.09 6.47
CA SER A 10 -15.03 -45.79 5.82
C SER A 10 -13.60 -45.42 5.45
N THR A 11 -13.33 -45.28 4.17
CA THR A 11 -12.01 -44.99 3.59
C THR A 11 -11.50 -43.59 3.98
N PRO A 12 -10.47 -43.46 4.87
CA PRO A 12 -9.94 -42.14 5.32
C PRO A 12 -9.15 -41.39 4.23
N VAL A 13 -8.78 -42.04 3.12
CA VAL A 13 -7.91 -41.49 2.09
C VAL A 13 -8.67 -40.55 1.11
N ALA A 14 -9.91 -40.79 0.80
CA ALA A 14 -10.70 -40.00 -0.15
C ALA A 14 -11.06 -38.61 0.43
N THR A 15 -11.40 -38.54 1.71
CA THR A 15 -11.75 -37.28 2.40
C THR A 15 -10.55 -36.32 2.52
N SER A 16 -9.33 -36.85 2.66
CA SER A 16 -8.10 -36.08 2.72
C SER A 16 -7.77 -35.40 1.36
N LYS A 17 -7.95 -36.12 0.24
CA LYS A 17 -7.69 -35.55 -1.10
C LYS A 17 -8.66 -34.43 -1.47
N VAL A 18 -9.96 -34.62 -1.19
CA VAL A 18 -10.97 -33.58 -1.46
C VAL A 18 -10.70 -32.31 -0.66
N LYS A 19 -10.32 -32.43 0.60
CA LYS A 19 -9.96 -31.30 1.44
C LYS A 19 -8.74 -30.55 0.90
N LEU A 20 -7.70 -31.26 0.46
CA LEU A 20 -6.50 -30.66 -0.12
C LEU A 20 -6.82 -29.85 -1.39
N VAL A 21 -7.64 -30.41 -2.28
CA VAL A 21 -8.10 -29.73 -3.50
C VAL A 21 -8.91 -28.49 -3.16
N GLN A 22 -9.80 -28.58 -2.17
CA GLN A 22 -10.59 -27.43 -1.74
C GLN A 22 -9.73 -26.30 -1.15
N GLU A 23 -8.73 -26.62 -0.32
CA GLU A 23 -7.78 -25.64 0.23
C GLU A 23 -6.92 -25.01 -0.87
N PHE A 24 -6.46 -25.79 -1.84
CA PHE A 24 -5.69 -25.31 -2.99
C PHE A 24 -6.52 -24.34 -3.86
N LEU A 25 -7.71 -24.79 -4.29
CA LEU A 25 -8.62 -23.96 -5.10
C LEU A 25 -9.06 -22.70 -4.34
N GLY A 26 -9.31 -22.81 -3.04
CA GLY A 26 -9.70 -21.68 -2.20
C GLY A 26 -8.59 -20.64 -2.07
N THR A 27 -7.35 -21.10 -1.91
CA THR A 27 -6.18 -20.21 -1.86
C THR A 27 -5.97 -19.53 -3.22
N LEU A 28 -6.06 -20.26 -4.32
CA LEU A 28 -5.94 -19.70 -5.67
C LEU A 28 -7.05 -18.69 -5.96
N ALA A 29 -8.29 -18.99 -5.56
CA ALA A 29 -9.43 -18.08 -5.69
C ALA A 29 -9.25 -16.79 -4.90
N LEU A 30 -8.65 -16.86 -3.71
CA LEU A 30 -8.32 -15.68 -2.93
C LEU A 30 -7.20 -14.87 -3.58
N LEU A 31 -6.15 -15.52 -4.04
CA LEU A 31 -5.00 -14.85 -4.65
C LEU A 31 -5.36 -14.16 -5.98
N SER A 32 -6.34 -14.65 -6.73
CA SER A 32 -6.69 -14.08 -8.04
C SER A 32 -7.16 -12.61 -7.97
N PRO A 33 -8.11 -12.17 -7.10
CA PRO A 33 -8.43 -10.75 -6.98
C PRO A 33 -7.28 -9.92 -6.38
N TRP A 34 -6.47 -10.50 -5.48
CA TRP A 34 -5.28 -9.85 -4.96
C TRP A 34 -4.22 -9.61 -6.05
N SER A 35 -4.00 -10.59 -6.95
CA SER A 35 -3.07 -10.41 -8.06
C SER A 35 -3.50 -9.30 -9.00
N LEU A 36 -4.81 -9.17 -9.27
CA LEU A 36 -5.38 -8.07 -10.04
C LEU A 36 -5.09 -6.71 -9.39
N LEU A 37 -5.33 -6.60 -8.08
CA LEU A 37 -5.05 -5.38 -7.31
C LEU A 37 -3.55 -5.04 -7.28
N LEU A 38 -2.70 -6.03 -7.01
CA LEU A 38 -1.24 -5.86 -6.97
C LEU A 38 -0.67 -5.44 -8.33
N PHE A 39 -1.11 -6.08 -9.41
CA PHE A 39 -0.74 -5.70 -10.76
C PHE A 39 -1.07 -4.23 -11.02
N GLN A 40 -2.29 -3.83 -10.68
CA GLN A 40 -2.77 -2.48 -10.82
C GLN A 40 -1.93 -1.46 -10.05
N LEU A 41 -1.69 -1.72 -8.78
CA LEU A 41 -0.95 -0.81 -7.91
C LEU A 41 0.54 -0.75 -8.28
N SER A 42 1.11 -1.84 -8.79
CA SER A 42 2.51 -1.90 -9.19
C SER A 42 2.88 -0.88 -10.27
N ILE A 43 1.93 -0.52 -11.14
CA ILE A 43 2.11 0.52 -12.16
C ILE A 43 2.34 1.87 -11.47
N THR A 44 1.47 2.24 -10.52
CA THR A 44 1.62 3.50 -9.77
C THR A 44 2.87 3.51 -8.89
N TRP A 45 3.19 2.39 -8.23
CA TRP A 45 4.39 2.28 -7.41
C TRP A 45 5.68 2.40 -8.21
N LYS A 46 5.66 2.01 -9.50
CA LYS A 46 6.79 2.13 -10.42
C LYS A 46 6.95 3.55 -10.97
N THR A 47 5.82 4.21 -11.29
CA THR A 47 5.84 5.52 -11.97
C THR A 47 5.87 6.70 -11.02
N ASN A 48 5.53 6.50 -9.74
CA ASN A 48 5.51 7.56 -8.74
C ASN A 48 6.33 7.12 -7.51
N GLU A 49 7.51 7.73 -7.36
CA GLU A 49 8.47 7.45 -6.27
C GLU A 49 7.87 7.61 -4.88
N GLN A 50 6.91 8.54 -4.71
CA GLN A 50 6.18 8.74 -3.46
C GLN A 50 5.53 7.45 -2.95
N TYR A 51 5.08 6.58 -3.85
CA TYR A 51 4.39 5.33 -3.53
C TYR A 51 5.26 4.08 -3.67
N ALA A 52 6.58 4.22 -3.89
CA ALA A 52 7.50 3.09 -4.03
C ALA A 52 7.51 2.15 -2.81
N HIS A 53 7.20 2.67 -1.60
CA HIS A 53 7.02 1.88 -0.39
C HIS A 53 5.92 0.81 -0.53
N GLY A 54 4.99 0.98 -1.46
CA GLY A 54 3.92 0.02 -1.77
C GLY A 54 4.44 -1.38 -2.11
N TYR A 55 5.63 -1.51 -2.70
CA TYR A 55 6.24 -2.81 -2.96
C TYR A 55 6.58 -3.60 -1.69
N LEU A 56 6.89 -2.92 -0.59
CA LEU A 56 7.22 -3.56 0.68
C LEU A 56 5.97 -4.02 1.46
N VAL A 57 4.87 -3.30 1.34
CA VAL A 57 3.66 -3.49 2.16
C VAL A 57 3.06 -4.90 2.05
N PRO A 58 2.94 -5.54 0.87
CA PRO A 58 2.45 -6.92 0.77
C PRO A 58 3.24 -7.91 1.63
N PHE A 59 4.57 -7.78 1.68
CA PHE A 59 5.44 -8.64 2.50
C PHE A 59 5.22 -8.39 3.99
N LEU A 60 5.03 -7.13 4.40
CA LEU A 60 4.68 -6.77 5.77
C LEU A 60 3.30 -7.32 6.17
N CYS A 61 2.31 -7.28 5.26
CA CYS A 61 1.00 -7.90 5.48
C CYS A 61 1.13 -9.42 5.70
N VAL A 62 1.86 -10.12 4.83
CA VAL A 62 2.11 -11.57 4.97
C VAL A 62 2.82 -11.85 6.31
N PHE A 63 3.81 -11.06 6.68
CA PHE A 63 4.49 -11.20 7.96
C PHE A 63 3.51 -11.06 9.15
N LEU A 64 2.65 -10.04 9.15
CA LEU A 64 1.64 -9.84 10.17
C LEU A 64 0.60 -10.97 10.18
N LEU A 65 0.21 -11.51 9.03
CA LEU A 65 -0.70 -12.66 8.91
C LEU A 65 -0.08 -13.94 9.52
N LEU A 66 1.21 -14.15 9.30
CA LEU A 66 1.94 -15.30 9.88
C LEU A 66 2.12 -15.17 11.39
N LYS A 67 2.31 -13.93 11.87
CA LYS A 67 2.43 -13.64 13.30
C LYS A 67 1.07 -13.69 14.04
N ALA A 68 -0.03 -13.36 13.36
CA ALA A 68 -1.37 -13.51 13.92
C ALA A 68 -1.59 -14.99 14.26
N GLY A 69 -1.29 -15.37 15.50
CA GLY A 69 -1.31 -16.76 15.97
C GLY A 69 -2.62 -17.48 15.67
N PRO A 70 -2.63 -18.82 15.64
CA PRO A 70 -3.87 -19.56 15.55
C PRO A 70 -4.75 -19.18 16.73
N THR A 71 -6.02 -18.96 16.46
CA THR A 71 -7.03 -18.73 17.49
C THR A 71 -7.26 -20.05 18.27
N ASN A 72 -6.22 -20.52 18.96
CA ASN A 72 -6.22 -21.79 19.71
C ASN A 72 -7.22 -21.82 20.86
N SER A 73 -7.87 -20.71 21.17
CA SER A 73 -8.89 -20.63 22.22
C SER A 73 -10.22 -21.29 21.84
N ILE A 74 -10.44 -21.69 20.60
CA ILE A 74 -11.73 -22.23 20.12
C ILE A 74 -11.68 -23.74 19.81
N GLU A 75 -10.51 -24.30 19.52
CA GLU A 75 -10.39 -25.76 19.33
C GLU A 75 -10.63 -26.57 20.61
N LYS A 76 -10.47 -25.97 21.79
CA LYS A 76 -10.74 -26.65 23.07
C LYS A 76 -12.23 -26.84 23.39
N ASN A 77 -13.13 -26.13 22.76
CA ASN A 77 -14.57 -26.17 23.13
C ASN A 77 -15.50 -26.78 22.08
N GLY A 78 -14.99 -27.49 21.05
CA GLY A 78 -15.85 -28.30 20.17
C GLY A 78 -17.06 -27.58 19.52
N GLY A 79 -17.03 -26.23 19.44
CA GLY A 79 -18.12 -25.47 18.85
C GLY A 79 -18.27 -25.76 17.36
N PRO A 80 -19.51 -25.73 16.81
CA PRO A 80 -19.76 -26.00 15.41
C PRO A 80 -18.93 -25.08 14.54
N LYS A 81 -18.14 -25.63 13.60
CA LYS A 81 -17.42 -24.85 12.58
C LYS A 81 -18.44 -23.93 11.91
N ALA A 82 -18.27 -22.63 12.06
CA ALA A 82 -19.12 -21.65 11.40
C ALA A 82 -18.96 -21.82 9.88
N SER A 83 -19.86 -22.58 9.28
CA SER A 83 -19.98 -22.67 7.82
C SER A 83 -20.86 -21.53 7.35
N VAL A 84 -20.35 -20.72 6.43
CA VAL A 84 -21.13 -19.68 5.77
C VAL A 84 -22.31 -20.33 5.04
N SER A 85 -23.52 -19.85 5.31
CA SER A 85 -24.69 -20.35 4.62
C SER A 85 -24.56 -20.14 3.11
N LYS A 86 -25.11 -21.07 2.31
CA LYS A 86 -25.15 -20.93 0.83
C LYS A 86 -25.82 -19.62 0.41
N LYS A 87 -26.77 -19.11 1.20
CA LYS A 87 -27.45 -17.82 0.98
C LYS A 87 -26.46 -16.64 1.07
N LEU A 88 -25.54 -16.64 2.03
CA LEU A 88 -24.56 -15.55 2.17
C LEU A 88 -23.58 -15.53 0.99
N TRP A 89 -23.14 -16.69 0.49
CA TRP A 89 -22.33 -16.75 -0.73
C TRP A 89 -23.08 -16.20 -1.94
N PHE A 90 -24.35 -16.51 -2.06
CA PHE A 90 -25.17 -16.07 -3.18
C PHE A 90 -25.47 -14.55 -3.10
N PHE A 91 -25.92 -14.03 -1.94
CA PHE A 91 -26.37 -12.66 -1.82
C PHE A 91 -25.24 -11.66 -1.56
N VAL A 92 -24.10 -12.07 -1.04
CA VAL A 92 -22.97 -11.20 -0.73
C VAL A 92 -21.74 -11.55 -1.58
N GLY A 93 -21.34 -12.81 -1.63
CA GLY A 93 -20.14 -13.24 -2.34
C GLY A 93 -20.21 -13.00 -3.84
N ILE A 94 -21.32 -13.39 -4.49
CA ILE A 94 -21.48 -13.22 -5.95
C ILE A 94 -21.56 -11.72 -6.33
N PRO A 95 -22.37 -10.86 -5.69
CA PRO A 95 -22.38 -9.43 -6.00
C PRO A 95 -21.02 -8.75 -5.81
N LEU A 96 -20.31 -9.06 -4.72
CA LEU A 96 -18.95 -8.52 -4.51
C LEU A 96 -18.01 -8.93 -5.65
N LEU A 97 -18.06 -10.19 -6.06
CA LEU A 97 -17.23 -10.71 -7.13
C LEU A 97 -17.56 -10.06 -8.48
N LEU A 98 -18.86 -9.97 -8.81
CA LEU A 98 -19.32 -9.35 -10.06
C LEU A 98 -19.01 -7.85 -10.10
N SER A 99 -18.95 -7.16 -8.96
CA SER A 99 -18.61 -5.75 -8.88
C SER A 99 -17.15 -5.46 -9.31
N ILE A 100 -16.28 -6.47 -9.33
CA ILE A 100 -14.91 -6.31 -9.85
C ILE A 100 -14.93 -5.99 -11.35
N VAL A 101 -15.86 -6.56 -12.12
CA VAL A 101 -15.97 -6.39 -13.57
C VAL A 101 -16.13 -4.92 -13.97
N PRO A 102 -17.19 -4.19 -13.51
CA PRO A 102 -17.36 -2.78 -13.87
C PRO A 102 -16.23 -1.91 -13.35
N VAL A 103 -15.69 -2.18 -12.15
CA VAL A 103 -14.54 -1.41 -11.62
C VAL A 103 -13.33 -1.54 -12.54
N TRP A 104 -13.04 -2.76 -13.00
CA TRP A 104 -11.91 -3.01 -13.91
C TRP A 104 -12.15 -2.41 -15.29
N LEU A 105 -13.38 -2.45 -15.80
CA LEU A 105 -13.75 -1.84 -17.08
C LEU A 105 -13.60 -0.32 -17.04
N ILE A 106 -14.17 0.35 -16.02
CA ILE A 106 -14.07 1.81 -15.86
C ILE A 106 -12.62 2.25 -15.73
N ARG A 107 -11.82 1.46 -15.02
CA ARG A 107 -10.40 1.73 -14.86
C ARG A 107 -9.64 1.63 -16.17
N GLY A 108 -9.98 0.71 -17.07
CA GLY A 108 -9.38 0.63 -18.41
C GLY A 108 -9.54 1.93 -19.18
N ALA A 109 -10.69 2.63 -19.04
CA ALA A 109 -10.92 3.95 -19.64
C ALA A 109 -10.26 5.10 -18.87
N ASN A 110 -10.01 4.96 -17.56
CA ASN A 110 -9.56 6.03 -16.67
C ASN A 110 -8.42 5.52 -15.76
N SER A 111 -7.25 5.28 -16.34
CA SER A 111 -6.07 4.72 -15.64
C SER A 111 -5.65 5.55 -14.43
N ASP A 112 -5.83 6.87 -14.49
CA ASP A 112 -5.36 7.82 -13.49
C ASP A 112 -6.36 8.04 -12.34
N TRP A 113 -7.56 7.44 -12.42
CA TRP A 113 -8.56 7.61 -11.38
C TRP A 113 -8.26 6.74 -10.16
N ARG A 114 -7.38 7.24 -9.29
CA ARG A 114 -6.87 6.54 -8.10
C ARG A 114 -7.96 6.05 -7.14
N LEU A 115 -9.15 6.67 -7.13
CA LEU A 115 -10.28 6.24 -6.31
C LEU A 115 -10.72 4.80 -6.64
N LEU A 116 -10.59 4.38 -7.90
CA LEU A 116 -10.92 3.00 -8.31
C LEU A 116 -10.02 1.96 -7.64
N ASN A 117 -8.77 2.31 -7.29
CA ASN A 117 -7.88 1.44 -6.54
C ASN A 117 -8.41 1.21 -5.12
N VAL A 118 -8.98 2.25 -4.49
CA VAL A 118 -9.62 2.15 -3.18
C VAL A 118 -10.86 1.23 -3.26
N VAL A 119 -11.71 1.43 -4.27
CA VAL A 119 -12.91 0.60 -4.48
C VAL A 119 -12.52 -0.86 -4.72
N LEU A 120 -11.53 -1.12 -5.59
CA LEU A 120 -11.05 -2.47 -5.86
C LEU A 120 -10.49 -3.13 -4.60
N PHE A 121 -9.69 -2.38 -3.81
CA PHE A 121 -9.21 -2.88 -2.53
C PHE A 121 -10.36 -3.25 -1.59
N LEU A 122 -11.37 -2.40 -1.44
CA LEU A 122 -12.51 -2.68 -0.56
C LEU A 122 -13.28 -3.93 -0.99
N LEU A 123 -13.43 -4.17 -2.30
CA LEU A 123 -14.03 -5.40 -2.82
C LEU A 123 -13.18 -6.63 -2.48
N VAL A 124 -11.87 -6.58 -2.73
CA VAL A 124 -10.93 -7.66 -2.44
C VAL A 124 -10.83 -7.90 -0.93
N PHE A 125 -10.82 -6.85 -0.12
CA PHE A 125 -10.84 -6.89 1.33
C PHE A 125 -12.11 -7.59 1.85
N ALA A 126 -13.29 -7.18 1.38
CA ALA A 126 -14.56 -7.78 1.78
C ALA A 126 -14.65 -9.26 1.39
N LEU A 127 -14.20 -9.63 0.18
CA LEU A 127 -14.09 -11.04 -0.23
C LEU A 127 -13.15 -11.83 0.68
N THR A 128 -12.01 -11.27 1.04
CA THR A 128 -11.04 -11.90 1.94
C THR A 128 -11.64 -12.13 3.33
N LEU A 129 -12.39 -11.15 3.87
CA LEU A 129 -13.09 -11.30 5.14
C LEU A 129 -14.20 -12.36 5.07
N LEU A 130 -14.91 -12.47 3.94
CA LEU A 130 -15.92 -13.51 3.73
C LEU A 130 -15.27 -14.91 3.73
N PHE A 131 -14.10 -15.06 3.08
CA PHE A 131 -13.33 -16.30 3.11
C PHE A 131 -12.85 -16.64 4.52
N ALA A 132 -12.37 -15.63 5.25
CA ALA A 132 -11.95 -15.77 6.64
C ALA A 132 -13.12 -16.21 7.56
N TYR A 133 -14.28 -15.56 7.40
CA TYR A 133 -15.49 -15.90 8.16
C TYR A 133 -15.95 -17.34 7.91
N ASN A 134 -15.82 -17.83 6.68
CA ASN A 134 -16.17 -19.21 6.33
C ASN A 134 -15.29 -20.27 7.04
N GLN A 135 -14.10 -19.89 7.51
CA GLN A 135 -13.21 -20.84 8.20
C GLN A 135 -13.60 -21.05 9.68
N ASN A 136 -13.56 -19.98 10.46
CA ASN A 136 -13.78 -20.00 11.90
C ASN A 136 -14.63 -18.82 12.39
N GLY A 137 -15.55 -18.29 11.55
CA GLY A 137 -16.45 -17.20 11.89
C GLY A 137 -15.72 -15.91 12.29
N TRP A 138 -16.32 -15.15 13.20
CA TRP A 138 -15.80 -13.86 13.65
C TRP A 138 -14.43 -13.90 14.32
N SER A 139 -14.07 -15.02 14.93
CA SER A 139 -12.74 -15.16 15.54
C SER A 139 -11.65 -15.04 14.49
N ARG A 140 -11.84 -15.67 13.32
CA ARG A 140 -10.89 -15.59 12.22
C ARG A 140 -10.87 -14.20 11.59
N VAL A 141 -12.02 -13.58 11.41
CA VAL A 141 -12.12 -12.20 10.92
C VAL A 141 -11.34 -11.24 11.80
N LYS A 142 -11.55 -11.30 13.13
CA LYS A 142 -10.83 -10.44 14.09
C LYS A 142 -9.31 -10.60 14.04
N SER A 143 -8.81 -11.80 13.79
CA SER A 143 -7.35 -12.04 13.70
C SER A 143 -6.75 -11.51 12.39
N LEU A 144 -7.53 -11.43 11.31
CA LEU A 144 -7.06 -11.05 9.97
C LEU A 144 -7.37 -9.61 9.59
N ILE A 145 -8.36 -8.96 10.25
CA ILE A 145 -8.83 -7.64 9.84
C ILE A 145 -7.71 -6.60 9.83
N PHE A 146 -6.87 -6.56 10.85
CA PHE A 146 -5.77 -5.60 10.91
C PHE A 146 -4.67 -5.89 9.88
N PRO A 147 -4.08 -7.13 9.81
CA PRO A 147 -3.08 -7.45 8.79
C PRO A 147 -3.52 -7.15 7.36
N ILE A 148 -4.80 -7.37 7.03
CA ILE A 148 -5.33 -7.12 5.70
C ILE A 148 -5.62 -5.63 5.50
N SER A 149 -6.22 -4.94 6.49
CA SER A 149 -6.48 -3.49 6.39
C SER A 149 -5.19 -2.67 6.36
N PHE A 150 -4.11 -3.17 6.93
CA PHE A 150 -2.78 -2.54 6.85
C PHE A 150 -2.34 -2.34 5.38
N PHE A 151 -2.79 -3.20 4.46
CA PHE A 151 -2.51 -3.03 3.03
C PHE A 151 -3.01 -1.68 2.47
N PHE A 152 -3.99 -1.05 3.13
CA PHE A 152 -4.52 0.26 2.72
C PHE A 152 -3.44 1.34 2.60
N VAL A 153 -2.34 1.25 3.37
CA VAL A 153 -1.23 2.21 3.31
C VAL A 153 -0.44 2.15 1.99
N ALA A 154 -0.58 1.05 1.23
CA ALA A 154 0.03 0.88 -0.10
C ALA A 154 -0.80 1.52 -1.23
N ILE A 155 -2.03 1.92 -0.94
CA ILE A 155 -2.95 2.47 -1.94
C ILE A 155 -2.67 3.95 -2.11
N PRO A 156 -2.39 4.41 -3.34
CA PRO A 156 -2.21 5.83 -3.62
C PRO A 156 -3.44 6.64 -3.23
N TRP A 157 -3.21 7.75 -2.55
CA TRP A 157 -4.27 8.66 -2.16
C TRP A 157 -4.99 9.25 -3.38
N PRO A 158 -6.28 9.65 -3.26
CA PRO A 158 -6.98 10.35 -4.32
C PRO A 158 -6.17 11.58 -4.76
N LEU A 159 -6.02 11.77 -6.07
CA LEU A 159 -5.09 12.76 -6.65
C LEU A 159 -5.29 14.16 -6.09
N ALA A 160 -6.55 14.60 -5.98
CA ALA A 160 -6.87 15.93 -5.46
C ALA A 160 -6.44 16.12 -3.99
N THR A 161 -6.57 15.07 -3.15
CA THR A 161 -6.16 15.11 -1.75
C THR A 161 -4.63 15.09 -1.63
N ASP A 162 -3.98 14.25 -2.43
CA ASP A 162 -2.53 14.11 -2.50
C ASP A 162 -1.86 15.45 -2.88
N LEU A 163 -2.32 16.06 -3.98
CA LEU A 163 -1.81 17.36 -4.43
C LEU A 163 -2.02 18.47 -3.40
N LYS A 164 -3.24 18.58 -2.84
CA LYS A 164 -3.53 19.61 -1.82
C LYS A 164 -2.68 19.46 -0.58
N LEU A 165 -2.49 18.23 -0.08
CA LEU A 165 -1.65 17.99 1.08
C LEU A 165 -0.18 18.29 0.79
N THR A 166 0.32 17.86 -0.36
CA THR A 166 1.71 18.13 -0.78
C THR A 166 1.96 19.63 -0.91
N GLN A 167 1.08 20.38 -1.57
CA GLN A 167 1.18 21.84 -1.70
C GLN A 167 1.14 22.52 -0.34
N TRP A 168 0.20 22.13 0.52
CA TRP A 168 0.12 22.68 1.88
C TRP A 168 1.38 22.43 2.69
N LEU A 169 1.97 21.23 2.60
CA LEU A 169 3.24 20.92 3.25
C LEU A 169 4.39 21.78 2.67
N GLN A 170 4.48 21.91 1.35
CA GLN A 170 5.46 22.75 0.69
C GLN A 170 5.39 24.21 1.16
N GLU A 171 4.19 24.80 1.16
CA GLU A 171 3.97 26.18 1.64
C GLU A 171 4.38 26.34 3.10
N LYS A 172 4.02 25.39 3.98
CA LYS A 172 4.38 25.44 5.40
C LYS A 172 5.88 25.30 5.61
N VAL A 173 6.52 24.34 4.94
CA VAL A 173 7.99 24.16 5.03
C VAL A 173 8.70 25.40 4.51
N SER A 174 8.31 25.95 3.34
CA SER A 174 8.90 27.16 2.77
C SER A 174 8.76 28.37 3.70
N SER A 175 7.56 28.57 4.27
CA SER A 175 7.32 29.66 5.21
C SER A 175 8.23 29.58 6.45
N ILE A 176 8.32 28.40 7.08
CA ILE A 176 9.17 28.21 8.26
C ILE A 176 10.66 28.39 7.93
N ILE A 177 11.10 27.96 6.73
CA ILE A 177 12.49 28.19 6.30
C ILE A 177 12.77 29.68 6.13
N VAL A 178 11.88 30.43 5.48
CA VAL A 178 12.03 31.89 5.32
C VAL A 178 12.12 32.57 6.69
N ASP A 179 11.22 32.26 7.63
CA ASP A 179 11.25 32.81 8.97
C ASP A 179 12.57 32.49 9.68
N ALA A 180 13.07 31.27 9.57
CA ALA A 180 14.34 30.85 10.14
C ALA A 180 15.54 31.58 9.51
N LEU A 181 15.53 31.82 8.19
CA LEU A 181 16.57 32.56 7.49
C LEU A 181 16.58 34.05 7.88
N LEU A 182 15.40 34.66 8.02
CA LEU A 182 15.27 36.06 8.49
C LEU A 182 15.78 36.21 9.91
N ILE A 183 15.51 35.27 10.82
CA ILE A 183 16.07 35.25 12.19
C ILE A 183 17.60 35.19 12.18
N LEU A 184 18.18 34.52 11.17
CA LEU A 184 19.64 34.45 10.99
C LEU A 184 20.22 35.63 10.17
N GLU A 185 19.44 36.71 10.01
CA GLU A 185 19.82 37.93 9.30
C GLU A 185 20.16 37.72 7.81
N HIS A 186 19.58 36.68 7.19
CA HIS A 186 19.69 36.48 5.75
C HIS A 186 18.44 37.01 5.05
N GLU A 187 18.63 37.70 3.91
CA GLU A 187 17.54 38.15 3.07
C GLU A 187 16.83 36.91 2.49
N ALA A 188 15.53 36.77 2.73
CA ALA A 188 14.71 35.72 2.16
C ALA A 188 13.28 36.23 1.97
N LYS A 189 12.67 35.88 0.82
CA LYS A 189 11.30 36.23 0.48
C LYS A 189 10.58 34.99 -0.06
N LEU A 190 9.35 34.78 0.36
CA LEU A 190 8.52 33.67 -0.12
C LEU A 190 7.68 34.11 -1.32
N GLU A 191 7.80 33.39 -2.43
CA GLU A 191 6.98 33.55 -3.63
C GLU A 191 6.33 32.19 -3.99
N GLY A 192 5.14 31.93 -3.43
CA GLY A 192 4.48 30.62 -3.52
C GLY A 192 5.23 29.55 -2.73
N THR A 193 5.86 28.59 -3.42
CA THR A 193 6.75 27.55 -2.83
C THR A 193 8.23 27.79 -3.14
N ILE A 194 8.55 28.94 -3.77
CA ILE A 194 9.91 29.34 -4.12
C ILE A 194 10.38 30.34 -3.06
N ILE A 195 11.58 30.15 -2.55
CA ILE A 195 12.25 31.05 -1.61
C ILE A 195 13.31 31.82 -2.40
N ASP A 196 13.08 33.12 -2.60
CA ASP A 196 14.07 34.04 -3.15
C ASP A 196 15.05 34.44 -2.04
N ILE A 197 16.35 34.21 -2.26
CA ILE A 197 17.45 34.52 -1.34
C ILE A 197 18.38 35.61 -1.91
N GLY A 198 17.80 36.48 -2.72
CA GLY A 198 18.50 37.64 -3.28
C GLY A 198 19.65 37.24 -4.21
N VAL A 199 20.86 37.70 -3.92
CA VAL A 199 22.06 37.46 -4.76
C VAL A 199 22.44 35.97 -4.90
N PHE A 200 21.94 35.11 -4.02
CA PHE A 200 22.20 33.66 -4.04
C PHE A 200 21.17 32.88 -4.89
N GLY A 201 20.21 33.59 -5.50
CA GLY A 201 19.19 33.02 -6.38
C GLY A 201 17.95 32.50 -5.65
N GLU A 202 17.30 31.51 -6.25
CA GLU A 202 16.02 30.95 -5.78
C GLU A 202 16.18 29.52 -5.28
N ILE A 203 15.42 29.15 -4.25
CA ILE A 203 15.29 27.77 -3.75
C ILE A 203 13.85 27.32 -3.97
N GLY A 204 13.62 26.38 -4.87
CA GLY A 204 12.34 25.69 -5.00
C GLY A 204 12.20 24.60 -3.93
N VAL A 205 11.14 24.65 -3.15
CA VAL A 205 10.76 23.51 -2.29
C VAL A 205 9.91 22.58 -3.15
N ASP A 206 10.57 21.63 -3.82
CA ASP A 206 9.91 20.64 -4.66
C ASP A 206 9.12 19.60 -3.84
N GLN A 207 8.46 18.68 -4.52
CA GLN A 207 7.66 17.64 -3.89
C GLN A 207 8.50 16.75 -2.95
N ALA A 208 9.76 16.46 -3.30
CA ALA A 208 10.65 15.65 -2.49
C ALA A 208 11.03 16.34 -1.17
N CYS A 209 11.09 17.69 -1.18
CA CYS A 209 11.39 18.51 0.01
C CYS A 209 10.16 18.87 0.85
N SER A 210 8.93 18.53 0.38
CA SER A 210 7.69 18.78 1.14
C SER A 210 7.56 17.95 2.41
N GLY A 211 8.29 16.83 2.52
CA GLY A 211 8.21 15.87 3.61
C GLY A 211 7.12 14.80 3.44
N ILE A 212 6.38 14.80 2.32
CA ILE A 212 5.30 13.82 2.08
C ILE A 212 5.82 12.38 2.09
N HIS A 213 7.02 12.13 1.55
CA HIS A 213 7.64 10.80 1.51
C HIS A 213 7.97 10.31 2.93
N GLY A 214 8.60 11.15 3.75
CA GLY A 214 8.92 10.84 5.16
C GLY A 214 7.67 10.62 6.00
N LEU A 215 6.63 11.44 5.79
CA LEU A 215 5.32 11.29 6.43
C LEU A 215 4.69 9.94 6.11
N GLN A 216 4.61 9.56 4.85
CA GLN A 216 4.03 8.27 4.44
C GLN A 216 4.86 7.09 4.98
N ALA A 217 6.18 7.14 4.86
CA ALA A 217 7.07 6.12 5.40
C ALA A 217 6.90 5.97 6.93
N SER A 218 6.79 7.09 7.66
CA SER A 218 6.58 7.07 9.11
C SER A 218 5.26 6.42 9.51
N ILE A 219 4.18 6.67 8.76
CA ILE A 219 2.87 6.03 8.97
C ILE A 219 2.98 4.51 8.75
N VAL A 220 3.61 4.07 7.66
CA VAL A 220 3.81 2.65 7.37
C VAL A 220 4.58 1.96 8.48
N ILE A 221 5.71 2.53 8.89
CA ILE A 221 6.60 1.95 9.90
C ILE A 221 5.93 1.92 11.28
N THR A 222 5.26 3.00 11.69
CA THR A 222 4.60 3.06 13.01
C THR A 222 3.40 2.12 13.10
N LEU A 223 2.57 2.04 12.07
CA LEU A 223 1.47 1.07 12.03
C LEU A 223 1.98 -0.37 12.08
N PHE A 224 3.03 -0.68 11.31
CA PHE A 224 3.63 -2.01 11.32
C PHE A 224 4.23 -2.36 12.68
N LEU A 225 5.07 -1.49 13.25
CA LEU A 225 5.70 -1.73 14.55
C LEU A 225 4.69 -1.72 15.69
N GLY A 226 3.67 -0.85 15.64
CA GLY A 226 2.57 -0.85 16.59
C GLY A 226 1.83 -2.19 16.63
N ALA A 227 1.55 -2.77 15.47
CA ALA A 227 0.99 -4.11 15.34
C ALA A 227 1.97 -5.20 15.77
N TYR A 228 3.23 -5.07 15.35
CA TYR A 228 4.29 -6.02 15.73
C TYR A 228 4.46 -6.10 17.24
N TYR A 229 4.48 -4.97 17.94
CA TYR A 229 4.58 -4.93 19.40
C TYR A 229 3.22 -5.04 20.10
N SER A 230 2.13 -5.22 19.36
CA SER A 230 0.76 -5.37 19.91
C SER A 230 0.37 -4.19 20.80
N PHE A 231 0.60 -2.96 20.35
CA PHE A 231 0.15 -1.76 21.05
C PHE A 231 -1.38 -1.73 21.11
N GLY A 232 -1.94 -1.29 22.25
CA GLY A 232 -3.37 -0.98 22.34
C GLY A 232 -3.73 0.20 21.41
N LEU A 233 -5.01 0.36 21.11
CA LEU A 233 -5.48 1.37 20.16
C LEU A 233 -4.95 2.78 20.50
N PHE A 234 -5.09 3.22 21.75
CA PHE A 234 -4.64 4.54 22.18
C PHE A 234 -3.12 4.71 21.99
N ASN A 235 -2.32 3.76 22.51
CA ASN A 235 -0.87 3.80 22.37
C ASN A 235 -0.44 3.72 20.88
N GLY A 236 -1.16 2.96 20.07
CA GLY A 236 -0.92 2.89 18.63
C GLY A 236 -1.15 4.24 17.94
N VAL A 237 -2.23 4.94 18.24
CA VAL A 237 -2.51 6.27 17.71
C VAL A 237 -1.45 7.28 18.14
N VAL A 238 -1.09 7.30 19.44
CA VAL A 238 -0.03 8.18 19.96
C VAL A 238 1.31 7.88 19.28
N PHE A 239 1.61 6.60 19.05
CA PHE A 239 2.83 6.18 18.38
C PHE A 239 2.89 6.61 16.91
N VAL A 240 1.78 6.51 16.17
CA VAL A 240 1.67 7.03 14.79
C VAL A 240 1.88 8.54 14.78
N PHE A 241 1.21 9.27 15.68
CA PHE A 241 1.36 10.73 15.77
C PHE A 241 2.81 11.13 16.08
N ALA A 242 3.47 10.45 17.01
CA ALA A 242 4.88 10.69 17.33
C ALA A 242 5.80 10.43 16.12
N GLY A 243 5.56 9.35 15.36
CA GLY A 243 6.32 9.06 14.15
C GLY A 243 6.14 10.10 13.05
N VAL A 244 4.91 10.57 12.84
CA VAL A 244 4.62 11.68 11.92
C VAL A 244 5.35 12.96 12.34
N LEU A 245 5.32 13.31 13.63
CA LEU A 245 6.01 14.48 14.13
C LEU A 245 7.53 14.38 13.95
N ILE A 246 8.13 13.22 14.23
CA ILE A 246 9.55 12.96 13.99
C ILE A 246 9.88 13.18 12.50
N ALA A 247 9.09 12.63 11.58
CA ALA A 247 9.31 12.76 10.14
C ALA A 247 9.24 14.22 9.69
N LEU A 248 8.24 14.98 10.13
CA LEU A 248 8.09 16.40 9.79
C LEU A 248 9.23 17.25 10.35
N CYS A 249 9.65 17.03 11.60
CA CYS A 249 10.77 17.74 12.21
C CYS A 249 12.09 17.46 11.48
N LEU A 250 12.39 16.21 11.13
CA LEU A 250 13.60 15.86 10.41
C LEU A 250 13.59 16.43 8.99
N ASN A 251 12.45 16.36 8.29
CA ASN A 251 12.33 16.97 6.97
C ASN A 251 12.53 18.49 7.00
N LEU A 252 11.99 19.18 8.01
CA LEU A 252 12.21 20.61 8.19
C LEU A 252 13.70 20.92 8.40
N GLY A 253 14.38 20.14 9.26
CA GLY A 253 15.82 20.24 9.46
C GLY A 253 16.62 20.01 8.19
N ARG A 254 16.24 19.00 7.38
CA ARG A 254 16.82 18.74 6.06
C ARG A 254 16.66 19.94 5.13
N ALA A 255 15.42 20.38 4.93
CA ALA A 255 15.09 21.44 4.00
C ALA A 255 15.80 22.75 4.40
N PHE A 256 15.85 23.08 5.70
CA PHE A 256 16.62 24.20 6.23
C PHE A 256 18.13 24.05 5.96
N SER A 257 18.71 22.87 6.21
CA SER A 257 20.14 22.62 5.99
C SER A 257 20.54 22.79 4.52
N LEU A 258 19.72 22.26 3.60
CA LEU A 258 19.94 22.40 2.15
C LEU A 258 19.86 23.87 1.70
N SER A 259 18.87 24.62 2.22
CA SER A 259 18.71 26.05 1.97
C SER A 259 19.91 26.84 2.47
N TYR A 260 20.38 26.55 3.68
CA TYR A 260 21.55 27.21 4.28
C TYR A 260 22.86 26.95 3.51
N ILE A 261 23.05 25.72 3.01
CA ILE A 261 24.19 25.37 2.14
C ILE A 261 24.17 26.21 0.86
N LYS A 262 23.01 26.45 0.26
CA LYS A 262 22.84 27.24 -0.96
C LYS A 262 23.19 28.72 -0.70
N ILE A 263 22.74 29.30 0.40
CA ILE A 263 23.08 30.69 0.82
C ILE A 263 24.59 30.88 1.02
N LYS A 264 25.31 29.85 1.47
CA LYS A 264 26.76 29.88 1.58
C LYS A 264 27.52 29.76 0.24
N GLY A 265 26.80 29.87 -0.90
CA GLY A 265 27.39 29.79 -2.24
C GLY A 265 27.80 28.37 -2.66
N LYS A 266 27.35 27.35 -1.95
CA LYS A 266 27.71 25.96 -2.21
C LYS A 266 26.58 25.15 -2.90
N GLY A 267 25.68 25.84 -3.57
CA GLY A 267 24.51 25.21 -4.24
C GLY A 267 24.90 24.14 -5.27
N GLU A 268 26.01 24.35 -6.01
CA GLU A 268 26.50 23.37 -6.98
C GLU A 268 26.83 21.99 -6.36
N LEU A 269 27.22 21.95 -5.07
CA LEU A 269 27.48 20.69 -4.36
C LEU A 269 26.23 19.85 -4.16
N LEU A 270 25.05 20.47 -4.15
CA LEU A 270 23.78 19.77 -3.94
C LEU A 270 23.35 18.99 -5.18
N GLU A 271 23.68 19.50 -6.37
CA GLU A 271 23.26 18.94 -7.65
C GLU A 271 24.33 18.01 -8.26
N ARG A 272 25.59 18.17 -7.84
CA ARG A 272 26.71 17.39 -8.37
C ARG A 272 26.66 15.96 -7.82
N SER A 273 26.78 14.96 -8.71
CA SER A 273 26.97 13.57 -8.29
C SER A 273 28.25 13.41 -7.48
N LEU A 274 28.22 12.67 -6.39
CA LEU A 274 29.35 12.48 -5.48
C LEU A 274 30.56 11.83 -6.18
N PHE A 275 30.30 10.86 -7.06
CA PHE A 275 31.29 10.22 -7.92
C PHE A 275 30.61 9.51 -9.08
N THR A 276 31.38 9.21 -10.14
CA THR A 276 30.91 8.49 -11.32
C THR A 276 31.82 7.27 -11.58
N ILE A 277 31.25 6.09 -11.74
CA ILE A 277 31.97 4.87 -12.05
C ILE A 277 31.42 4.31 -13.38
N GLY A 278 32.17 4.50 -14.45
CA GLY A 278 31.70 4.14 -15.80
C GLY A 278 30.41 4.89 -16.16
N ASN A 279 29.36 4.18 -16.52
CA ASN A 279 28.05 4.74 -16.85
C ASN A 279 27.13 4.95 -15.62
N TRP A 280 27.57 4.55 -14.42
CA TRP A 280 26.82 4.72 -13.19
C TRP A 280 27.22 6.02 -12.47
N GLN A 281 26.22 6.84 -12.18
CA GLN A 281 26.38 8.09 -11.41
C GLN A 281 25.90 7.85 -9.97
N ALA A 282 26.73 8.18 -9.01
CA ALA A 282 26.33 8.17 -7.61
C ALA A 282 25.26 9.24 -7.37
N PRO A 283 24.38 9.03 -6.36
CA PRO A 283 23.41 10.04 -5.98
C PRO A 283 24.10 11.36 -5.67
N ASN A 284 23.40 12.46 -5.92
CA ASN A 284 23.85 13.78 -5.52
C ASN A 284 23.73 13.96 -4.00
N LEU A 285 24.28 15.05 -3.47
CA LEU A 285 24.23 15.30 -2.03
C LEU A 285 22.81 15.48 -1.51
N HIS A 286 21.92 16.07 -2.33
CA HIS A 286 20.51 16.25 -2.01
C HIS A 286 19.81 14.90 -1.75
N ASP A 287 20.01 13.91 -2.64
CA ASP A 287 19.41 12.59 -2.52
C ASP A 287 20.01 11.80 -1.36
N LEU A 288 21.33 11.89 -1.17
CA LEU A 288 22.03 11.25 -0.05
C LEU A 288 21.47 11.71 1.30
N VAL A 289 21.28 13.03 1.46
CA VAL A 289 20.69 13.59 2.68
C VAL A 289 19.26 13.05 2.90
N GLY A 290 18.47 12.91 1.84
CA GLY A 290 17.14 12.29 1.91
C GLY A 290 17.16 10.82 2.35
N TRP A 291 18.13 10.04 1.89
CA TRP A 291 18.28 8.65 2.33
C TRP A 291 18.72 8.56 3.80
N ILE A 292 19.66 9.42 4.20
CA ILE A 292 20.11 9.51 5.61
C ILE A 292 18.93 9.92 6.50
N GLU A 293 18.15 10.92 6.10
CA GLU A 293 16.93 11.32 6.82
C GLU A 293 15.96 10.15 7.00
N THR A 294 15.65 9.42 5.93
CA THR A 294 14.76 8.27 5.99
C THR A 294 15.28 7.19 6.95
N LEU A 295 16.60 6.94 6.94
CA LEU A 295 17.24 6.02 7.89
C LEU A 295 17.09 6.51 9.34
N PHE A 296 17.29 7.82 9.59
CA PHE A 296 17.11 8.39 10.93
C PHE A 296 15.67 8.32 11.41
N ILE A 297 14.68 8.60 10.54
CA ILE A 297 13.26 8.43 10.85
C ILE A 297 13.01 6.98 11.31
N PHE A 298 13.48 6.00 10.54
CA PHE A 298 13.33 4.59 10.88
C PHE A 298 13.97 4.23 12.24
N LEU A 299 15.21 4.66 12.47
CA LEU A 299 15.94 4.36 13.71
C LEU A 299 15.29 4.99 14.94
N LEU A 300 14.83 6.25 14.84
CA LEU A 300 14.14 6.94 15.93
C LEU A 300 12.78 6.30 16.25
N ILE A 301 12.00 5.95 15.23
CA ILE A 301 10.73 5.26 15.42
C ILE A 301 10.97 3.87 16.05
N LEU A 302 11.99 3.13 15.59
CA LEU A 302 12.34 1.84 16.16
C LEU A 302 12.81 1.97 17.63
N PHE A 303 13.61 2.98 17.93
CA PHE A 303 14.03 3.28 19.31
C PHE A 303 12.81 3.60 20.20
N LEU A 304 11.90 4.47 19.71
CA LEU A 304 10.67 4.81 20.42
C LEU A 304 9.78 3.59 20.66
N ALA A 305 9.65 2.70 19.68
CA ALA A 305 8.89 1.46 19.81
C ALA A 305 9.48 0.53 20.87
N ARG A 306 10.81 0.43 20.94
CA ARG A 306 11.51 -0.39 21.93
C ARG A 306 11.36 0.16 23.36
N THR A 307 11.52 1.46 23.55
CA THR A 307 11.43 2.10 24.86
C THR A 307 10.01 2.06 25.41
N SER A 308 8.99 2.22 24.56
CA SER A 308 7.59 2.18 24.95
C SER A 308 7.12 0.82 25.48
N LYS A 309 7.82 -0.28 25.20
CA LYS A 309 7.48 -1.67 25.64
C LYS A 309 8.35 -2.21 26.76
N GLY A 310 9.22 -1.40 27.37
CA GLY A 310 9.95 -1.79 28.59
C GLY A 310 10.70 -3.13 28.50
N GLY A 311 11.58 -3.30 27.52
CA GLY A 311 12.50 -4.46 27.45
C GLY A 311 11.91 -5.77 26.95
N MET A 312 10.64 -5.86 26.59
CA MET A 312 9.96 -7.09 26.12
C MET A 312 10.41 -7.55 24.71
N PHE A 313 11.37 -6.82 24.11
CA PHE A 313 11.83 -7.05 22.74
C PHE A 313 12.51 -8.42 22.53
N LEU A 314 13.30 -8.88 23.51
CA LEU A 314 14.03 -10.14 23.38
C LEU A 314 13.15 -11.39 23.52
N HIS A 315 12.00 -11.26 24.17
CA HIS A 315 11.11 -12.42 24.41
C HIS A 315 10.15 -12.69 23.23
N THR A 316 9.84 -11.68 22.41
CA THR A 316 8.90 -11.83 21.28
C THR A 316 9.56 -12.25 19.97
N MET A 317 10.87 -12.08 19.81
CA MET A 317 11.59 -12.53 18.61
C MET A 317 11.75 -14.06 18.52
N GLY A 318 11.65 -14.78 19.63
CA GLY A 318 11.98 -16.20 19.70
C GLY A 318 10.85 -17.21 19.49
N THR A 319 9.58 -16.84 19.47
CA THR A 319 8.49 -17.81 19.68
C THR A 319 7.23 -17.67 18.84
N ALA A 320 7.20 -16.86 17.78
CA ALA A 320 6.07 -16.93 16.85
C ALA A 320 6.33 -18.03 15.81
N PRO A 321 5.78 -19.25 15.95
CA PRO A 321 5.85 -20.22 14.88
C PRO A 321 5.13 -19.62 13.68
N SER A 322 5.83 -19.52 12.55
CA SER A 322 5.25 -19.15 11.28
C SER A 322 4.14 -20.14 10.93
N ASN A 323 2.89 -19.78 11.20
CA ASN A 323 1.78 -20.69 11.01
C ASN A 323 1.22 -20.52 9.60
N TRP A 324 1.82 -21.21 8.64
CA TRP A 324 1.39 -21.24 7.24
C TRP A 324 -0.06 -21.70 7.06
N SER A 325 -0.66 -22.36 8.05
CA SER A 325 -2.09 -22.71 8.03
C SER A 325 -2.98 -21.45 8.01
N ASN A 326 -2.46 -20.30 8.45
CA ASN A 326 -3.15 -19.03 8.40
C ASN A 326 -3.40 -18.51 6.98
N LEU A 327 -2.66 -19.00 6.00
CA LEU A 327 -2.79 -18.62 4.59
C LEU A 327 -3.66 -19.59 3.79
N ARG A 328 -4.18 -20.65 4.40
CA ARG A 328 -5.05 -21.61 3.73
C ARG A 328 -6.51 -21.21 3.90
N PHE A 329 -7.23 -21.20 2.81
CA PHE A 329 -8.65 -20.88 2.76
C PHE A 329 -9.42 -21.98 2.03
N ALA A 330 -10.58 -22.34 2.54
CA ALA A 330 -11.39 -23.45 2.00
C ALA A 330 -12.87 -23.03 1.81
N PRO A 331 -13.15 -22.07 0.91
CA PRO A 331 -14.54 -21.74 0.54
C PRO A 331 -15.17 -22.88 -0.26
N PRO A 332 -16.47 -22.80 -0.61
CA PRO A 332 -17.11 -23.77 -1.51
C PRO A 332 -16.36 -23.86 -2.85
N ILE A 333 -16.12 -25.08 -3.33
CA ILE A 333 -15.35 -25.31 -4.57
C ILE A 333 -15.97 -24.56 -5.76
N ALA A 334 -17.29 -24.61 -5.90
CA ALA A 334 -17.99 -23.89 -6.97
C ALA A 334 -17.74 -22.38 -6.94
N PHE A 335 -17.69 -21.77 -5.74
CA PHE A 335 -17.37 -20.34 -5.59
C PHE A 335 -15.90 -20.06 -5.92
N SER A 336 -14.99 -20.95 -5.53
CA SER A 336 -13.56 -20.82 -5.88
C SER A 336 -13.36 -20.82 -7.40
N ILE A 337 -13.98 -21.77 -8.10
CA ILE A 337 -13.91 -21.86 -9.57
C ILE A 337 -14.53 -20.61 -10.21
N ALA A 338 -15.72 -20.18 -9.74
CA ALA A 338 -16.37 -18.98 -10.25
C ALA A 338 -15.49 -17.73 -10.04
N THR A 339 -14.82 -17.58 -8.89
CA THR A 339 -13.92 -16.46 -8.62
C THR A 339 -12.77 -16.40 -9.62
N ILE A 340 -12.08 -17.53 -9.81
CA ILE A 340 -10.96 -17.61 -10.75
C ILE A 340 -11.44 -17.29 -12.17
N PHE A 341 -12.56 -17.90 -12.59
CA PHE A 341 -13.11 -17.71 -13.93
C PHE A 341 -13.53 -16.25 -14.17
N ILE A 342 -14.21 -15.61 -13.22
CA ILE A 342 -14.65 -14.22 -13.35
C ILE A 342 -13.44 -13.27 -13.38
N VAL A 343 -12.44 -13.47 -12.52
CA VAL A 343 -11.25 -12.61 -12.53
C VAL A 343 -10.47 -12.73 -13.83
N VAL A 344 -10.19 -13.95 -14.29
CA VAL A 344 -9.51 -14.20 -15.56
C VAL A 344 -10.32 -13.67 -16.74
N GLY A 345 -11.64 -13.96 -16.76
CA GLY A 345 -12.55 -13.47 -17.79
C GLY A 345 -12.64 -11.93 -17.81
N THR A 346 -12.57 -11.28 -16.64
CA THR A 346 -12.53 -9.81 -16.54
C THR A 346 -11.26 -9.25 -17.19
N ILE A 347 -10.09 -9.80 -16.86
CA ILE A 347 -8.82 -9.36 -17.45
C ILE A 347 -8.88 -9.48 -18.97
N LEU A 348 -9.16 -10.69 -19.47
CA LEU A 348 -9.16 -10.99 -20.91
C LEU A 348 -10.26 -10.22 -21.66
N GLY A 349 -11.44 -10.12 -21.08
CA GLY A 349 -12.58 -9.45 -21.71
C GLY A 349 -12.39 -7.94 -21.83
N VAL A 350 -11.83 -7.30 -20.79
CA VAL A 350 -11.54 -5.86 -20.79
C VAL A 350 -10.39 -5.54 -21.75
N GLU A 351 -9.32 -6.34 -21.73
CA GLU A 351 -8.20 -6.17 -22.65
C GLU A 351 -8.65 -6.33 -24.11
N PHE A 352 -9.45 -7.36 -24.42
CA PHE A 352 -10.03 -7.54 -25.75
C PHE A 352 -10.93 -6.38 -26.17
N HIS A 353 -11.77 -5.86 -25.25
CA HIS A 353 -12.65 -4.72 -25.54
C HIS A 353 -11.86 -3.48 -25.93
N TYR A 354 -10.80 -3.12 -25.19
CA TYR A 354 -10.01 -1.93 -25.48
C TYR A 354 -9.13 -2.11 -26.72
N SER A 355 -8.48 -3.26 -26.91
CA SER A 355 -7.65 -3.50 -28.09
C SER A 355 -8.47 -3.45 -29.38
N LYS A 356 -9.72 -3.97 -29.36
CA LYS A 356 -10.62 -3.86 -30.50
C LYS A 356 -11.04 -2.42 -30.80
N ASN A 357 -11.29 -1.62 -29.76
CA ASN A 357 -11.65 -0.21 -29.92
C ASN A 357 -10.47 0.61 -30.44
N GLU A 358 -9.25 0.37 -29.95
CA GLU A 358 -8.04 1.01 -30.46
C GLU A 358 -7.81 0.72 -31.95
N GLN A 359 -7.93 -0.54 -32.37
CA GLN A 359 -7.84 -0.92 -33.78
C GLN A 359 -8.89 -0.21 -34.65
N SER A 360 -10.12 -0.05 -34.14
CA SER A 360 -11.16 0.67 -34.84
C SER A 360 -10.86 2.17 -34.96
N MET A 361 -10.23 2.76 -33.94
CA MET A 361 -9.80 4.18 -33.96
C MET A 361 -8.63 4.43 -34.90
N GLU A 362 -7.66 3.49 -34.97
CA GLU A 362 -6.55 3.59 -35.93
C GLU A 362 -7.02 3.52 -37.39
N SER A 363 -8.15 2.87 -37.66
CA SER A 363 -8.75 2.79 -38.98
C SER A 363 -9.50 4.06 -39.43
N LEU A 364 -9.73 5.03 -38.52
CA LEU A 364 -10.37 6.29 -38.85
C LEU A 364 -9.39 7.20 -39.61
N PRO A 365 -9.87 7.96 -40.63
CA PRO A 365 -9.03 8.90 -41.34
C PRO A 365 -8.48 9.95 -40.37
N ARG A 366 -7.16 10.10 -40.35
CA ARG A 366 -6.51 11.15 -39.55
C ARG A 366 -6.92 12.50 -40.09
N ILE A 367 -7.63 13.29 -39.30
CA ILE A 367 -7.90 14.70 -39.62
C ILE A 367 -6.57 15.43 -39.42
N THR A 368 -5.87 15.70 -40.50
CA THR A 368 -4.72 16.60 -40.50
C THR A 368 -5.27 18.03 -40.54
N LEU A 369 -5.23 18.71 -39.38
CA LEU A 369 -5.45 20.16 -39.36
C LEU A 369 -4.29 20.82 -40.09
N ASP A 370 -4.56 21.35 -41.32
CA ASP A 370 -3.60 22.20 -42.00
C ASP A 370 -3.60 23.58 -41.31
N LEU A 371 -2.62 23.78 -40.44
CA LEU A 371 -2.47 24.99 -39.61
C LEU A 371 -2.06 26.22 -40.45
N LYS A 372 -1.88 26.08 -41.77
CA LYS A 372 -1.49 27.19 -42.66
C LYS A 372 -2.58 28.26 -42.83
N ASP A 373 -3.86 27.89 -42.58
CA ASP A 373 -4.99 28.81 -42.72
C ASP A 373 -5.62 29.21 -41.37
N ALA A 374 -5.00 28.86 -40.26
CA ALA A 374 -5.47 29.30 -38.95
C ALA A 374 -4.97 30.71 -38.64
N GLU A 375 -5.70 31.74 -39.05
CA GLU A 375 -5.55 33.08 -38.48
C GLU A 375 -5.77 33.03 -36.97
N ILE A 376 -4.70 33.21 -36.22
CA ILE A 376 -4.77 33.40 -34.74
C ILE A 376 -5.39 34.80 -34.52
N LYS A 377 -6.70 34.87 -34.35
CA LYS A 377 -7.33 36.05 -33.76
C LYS A 377 -7.01 36.08 -32.29
N THR A 378 -6.00 36.87 -31.93
CA THR A 378 -5.77 37.29 -30.54
C THR A 378 -6.91 38.22 -30.11
N PHE A 379 -7.70 37.76 -29.10
CA PHE A 379 -8.63 38.59 -28.34
C PHE A 379 -7.94 39.15 -27.11
#